data_8f4e9e1d881918d6e06a3c060ba3e60d
#
_entry.id   8f4e9e1d881918d6e06a3c060ba3e60d
#
_cell.length_a   1.000
_cell.length_b   1.000
_cell.length_c   1.000
_cell.angle_alpha   90.00
_cell.angle_beta   90.00
_cell.angle_gamma   90.00
#
_symmetry.space_group_name_H-M   'P 1'
#
loop_
_entity.id
_entity.type
_entity.pdbx_description
1 polymer ?
#
loop_
_entity_poly.entity_id
_entity_poly.type
_entity_poly.pdbx_seq_one_letter_code
_entity_poly.pdbx_strand_id
1 'polypeptide(L)'
;MVIERITSLKPEDVETALRRALRRRRGSLAAVEQAGAATVFTVLQPDLYAMLLAAEIRFAALLPCHIAAFEESGRLKLAAVSPVGFARALGRPGLDAPAVAAENFLNEILDEAARPLTLAAGGHAESGIGATEDQMNMRGTVGQRIDNRGSKVEELAGTGEQDSRGG
;
A
#
# COMPACT_ATOMS: atom_id res chain seq x y z
N MET A 1 9.64 -17.55 -17.32
CA MET A 1 8.29 -17.24 -16.83
C MET A 1 8.32 -16.28 -15.66
N VAL A 2 9.00 -15.17 -15.83
CA VAL A 2 9.16 -14.11 -14.83
C VAL A 2 8.79 -12.78 -15.51
N ILE A 3 8.09 -11.90 -14.83
CA ILE A 3 7.91 -10.50 -15.21
C ILE A 3 8.93 -9.67 -14.44
N GLU A 4 9.63 -8.79 -15.15
CA GLU A 4 10.69 -7.97 -14.57
C GLU A 4 10.52 -6.50 -14.92
N ARG A 5 10.98 -5.62 -14.02
CA ARG A 5 11.15 -4.19 -14.24
C ARG A 5 12.48 -3.72 -13.71
N ILE A 6 13.14 -2.87 -14.49
CA ILE A 6 14.33 -2.15 -14.03
C ILE A 6 13.84 -0.87 -13.34
N THR A 7 14.45 -0.52 -12.23
CA THR A 7 14.13 0.71 -11.49
C THR A 7 15.39 1.53 -11.22
N SER A 8 15.23 2.83 -11.11
CA SER A 8 16.25 3.76 -10.64
C SER A 8 16.12 4.06 -9.13
N LEU A 9 15.23 3.39 -8.43
CA LEU A 9 15.13 3.50 -6.98
C LEU A 9 16.38 2.97 -6.31
N LYS A 10 16.62 3.43 -5.10
CA LYS A 10 17.59 2.79 -4.22
C LYS A 10 16.94 1.58 -3.55
N PRO A 11 17.71 0.54 -3.16
CA PRO A 11 17.17 -0.65 -2.49
C PRO A 11 16.29 -0.33 -1.28
N GLU A 12 16.69 0.67 -0.47
CA GLU A 12 15.97 1.12 0.71
C GLU A 12 14.58 1.75 0.42
N ASP A 13 14.36 2.23 -0.79
CA ASP A 13 13.11 2.89 -1.20
C ASP A 13 12.07 1.92 -1.76
N VAL A 14 12.49 0.71 -2.14
CA VAL A 14 11.64 -0.29 -2.80
C VAL A 14 10.43 -0.67 -1.97
N GLU A 15 10.62 -0.95 -0.68
CA GLU A 15 9.52 -1.32 0.21
C GLU A 15 8.46 -0.22 0.27
N THR A 16 8.88 1.03 0.42
CA THR A 16 7.97 2.19 0.45
C THR A 16 7.19 2.33 -0.84
N ALA A 17 7.86 2.14 -1.99
CA ALA A 17 7.24 2.20 -3.31
C ALA A 17 6.21 1.07 -3.50
N LEU A 18 6.54 -0.17 -3.11
CA LEU A 18 5.64 -1.31 -3.17
C LEU A 18 4.42 -1.14 -2.25
N ARG A 19 4.62 -0.69 -1.00
CA ARG A 19 3.52 -0.42 -0.07
C ARG A 19 2.56 0.64 -0.61
N ARG A 20 3.07 1.67 -1.28
CA ARG A 20 2.25 2.70 -1.93
C ARG A 20 1.43 2.12 -3.08
N ALA A 21 2.07 1.36 -3.98
CA ALA A 21 1.41 0.75 -5.13
C ALA A 21 0.31 -0.25 -4.73
N LEU A 22 0.58 -1.06 -3.70
CA LEU A 22 -0.35 -2.04 -3.16
C LEU A 22 -1.58 -1.41 -2.51
N ARG A 23 -1.38 -0.38 -1.67
CA ARG A 23 -2.50 0.29 -0.98
C ARG A 23 -3.56 0.81 -1.93
N ARG A 24 -3.17 1.33 -3.09
CA ARG A 24 -4.11 1.81 -4.12
C ARG A 24 -4.97 0.69 -4.72
N ARG A 25 -4.53 -0.57 -4.56
CA ARG A 25 -5.17 -1.76 -5.13
C ARG A 25 -5.68 -2.72 -4.06
N ARG A 26 -5.92 -2.23 -2.84
CA ARG A 26 -6.38 -3.03 -1.70
C ARG A 26 -5.47 -4.21 -1.36
N GLY A 27 -4.19 -4.10 -1.71
CA GLY A 27 -3.15 -5.04 -1.36
C GLY A 27 -2.30 -4.55 -0.19
N SER A 28 -1.52 -5.46 0.37
CA SER A 28 -0.55 -5.18 1.43
C SER A 28 0.70 -6.05 1.31
N LEU A 29 1.76 -5.67 2.02
CA LEU A 29 2.91 -6.53 2.24
C LEU A 29 2.72 -7.27 3.56
N ALA A 30 2.80 -8.61 3.52
CA ALA A 30 2.73 -9.47 4.69
C ALA A 30 4.10 -9.66 5.34
N ALA A 31 5.15 -9.78 4.52
CA ALA A 31 6.52 -9.99 4.97
C ALA A 31 7.51 -9.32 4.03
N VAL A 32 8.69 -9.03 4.58
CA VAL A 32 9.88 -8.59 3.85
C VAL A 32 11.05 -9.41 4.37
N GLU A 33 11.70 -10.16 3.51
CA GLU A 33 12.73 -11.10 3.89
C GLU A 33 13.97 -10.93 3.03
N GLN A 34 15.14 -11.08 3.65
CA GLN A 34 16.39 -11.09 2.91
C GLN A 34 16.72 -12.54 2.49
N ALA A 35 16.86 -12.75 1.19
CA ALA A 35 17.22 -14.03 0.60
C ALA A 35 18.54 -13.90 -0.19
N GLY A 36 19.67 -14.05 0.49
CA GLY A 36 20.98 -13.82 -0.10
C GLY A 36 21.15 -12.37 -0.55
N ALA A 37 21.40 -12.16 -1.84
CA ALA A 37 21.55 -10.82 -2.44
C ALA A 37 20.22 -10.20 -2.86
N ALA A 38 19.07 -10.87 -2.62
CA ALA A 38 17.76 -10.38 -2.98
C ALA A 38 16.94 -10.07 -1.73
N THR A 39 16.07 -9.05 -1.82
CA THR A 39 14.99 -8.81 -0.86
C THR A 39 13.69 -9.33 -1.45
N VAL A 40 12.97 -10.18 -0.71
CA VAL A 40 11.70 -10.78 -1.14
C VAL A 40 10.56 -10.14 -0.36
N PHE A 41 9.57 -9.68 -1.09
CA PHE A 41 8.37 -9.03 -0.58
C PHE A 41 7.17 -9.95 -0.79
N THR A 42 6.54 -10.39 0.29
CA THR A 42 5.32 -11.20 0.23
C THR A 42 4.10 -10.28 0.08
N VAL A 43 3.42 -10.40 -1.04
CA VAL A 43 2.24 -9.60 -1.41
C VAL A 43 0.99 -10.32 -0.99
N LEU A 44 0.05 -9.62 -0.37
CA LEU A 44 -1.31 -10.09 -0.07
C LEU A 44 -2.34 -9.26 -0.84
N GLN A 45 -3.22 -9.96 -1.56
CA GLN A 45 -4.41 -9.39 -2.17
C GLN A 45 -5.54 -10.44 -2.14
N PRO A 46 -6.41 -10.40 -1.12
CA PRO A 46 -7.38 -11.46 -0.85
C PRO A 46 -8.35 -11.74 -2.01
N ASP A 47 -8.86 -10.70 -2.68
CA ASP A 47 -9.81 -10.87 -3.79
C ASP A 47 -9.15 -11.59 -4.98
N LEU A 48 -7.89 -11.26 -5.28
CA LEU A 48 -7.11 -11.92 -6.32
C LEU A 48 -6.89 -13.40 -5.98
N TYR A 49 -6.56 -13.68 -4.72
CA TYR A 49 -6.34 -15.06 -4.27
C TYR A 49 -7.61 -15.89 -4.36
N ALA A 50 -8.74 -15.34 -3.90
CA ALA A 50 -10.03 -16.02 -4.00
C ALA A 50 -10.39 -16.34 -5.46
N MET A 51 -10.18 -15.38 -6.38
CA MET A 51 -10.42 -15.56 -7.81
C MET A 51 -9.53 -16.66 -8.41
N LEU A 52 -8.24 -16.66 -8.10
CA LEU A 52 -7.30 -17.67 -8.63
C LEU A 52 -7.63 -19.07 -8.11
N LEU A 53 -7.87 -19.21 -6.80
CA LEU A 53 -8.18 -20.50 -6.17
C LEU A 53 -9.54 -21.05 -6.61
N ALA A 54 -10.52 -20.19 -6.87
CA ALA A 54 -11.81 -20.60 -7.42
C ALA A 54 -11.69 -21.09 -8.87
N ALA A 55 -10.74 -20.56 -9.64
CA ALA A 55 -10.49 -21.03 -11.01
C ALA A 55 -9.72 -22.36 -11.05
N GLU A 56 -8.69 -22.49 -10.22
CA GLU A 56 -7.87 -23.71 -10.13
C GLU A 56 -7.09 -23.73 -8.80
N ILE A 57 -7.34 -24.74 -7.99
CA ILE A 57 -6.72 -24.88 -6.65
C ILE A 57 -5.18 -24.93 -6.71
N ARG A 58 -4.60 -25.38 -7.80
CA ARG A 58 -3.14 -25.44 -7.96
C ARG A 58 -2.47 -24.07 -8.01
N PHE A 59 -3.23 -22.99 -8.21
CA PHE A 59 -2.70 -21.64 -7.99
C PHE A 59 -2.23 -21.41 -6.56
N ALA A 60 -2.65 -22.26 -5.61
CA ALA A 60 -2.11 -22.23 -4.25
C ALA A 60 -0.57 -22.36 -4.21
N ALA A 61 0.02 -23.03 -5.19
CA ALA A 61 1.49 -23.15 -5.31
C ALA A 61 2.18 -21.82 -5.70
N LEU A 62 1.41 -20.85 -6.25
CA LEU A 62 1.90 -19.51 -6.60
C LEU A 62 1.65 -18.50 -5.48
N LEU A 63 0.83 -18.85 -4.49
CA LEU A 63 0.38 -17.94 -3.44
C LEU A 63 1.10 -18.23 -2.12
N PRO A 64 1.40 -17.19 -1.34
CA PRO A 64 1.25 -15.77 -1.67
C PRO A 64 2.17 -15.34 -2.80
N CYS A 65 1.77 -14.33 -3.57
CA CYS A 65 2.65 -13.79 -4.62
C CYS A 65 3.89 -13.13 -3.99
N HIS A 66 5.03 -13.30 -4.65
CA HIS A 66 6.29 -12.70 -4.20
C HIS A 66 6.83 -11.75 -5.27
N ILE A 67 7.39 -10.65 -4.81
CA ILE A 67 8.18 -9.73 -5.62
C ILE A 67 9.59 -9.76 -5.06
N ALA A 68 10.58 -10.07 -5.89
CA ALA A 68 11.99 -10.00 -5.52
C ALA A 68 12.59 -8.69 -6.02
N ALA A 69 13.40 -8.03 -5.19
CA ALA A 69 14.28 -6.94 -5.59
C ALA A 69 15.72 -7.42 -5.49
N PHE A 70 16.49 -7.27 -6.57
CA PHE A 70 17.89 -7.68 -6.63
C PHE A 70 18.66 -6.84 -7.63
N GLU A 71 19.96 -6.77 -7.46
CA GLU A 71 20.84 -6.11 -8.41
C GLU A 71 21.38 -7.11 -9.44
N GLU A 72 21.30 -6.73 -10.70
CA GLU A 72 21.91 -7.46 -11.80
C GLU A 72 22.56 -6.47 -12.78
N SER A 73 23.85 -6.68 -13.07
CA SER A 73 24.64 -5.82 -13.93
C SER A 73 24.60 -4.34 -13.52
N GLY A 74 24.65 -4.05 -12.23
CA GLY A 74 24.61 -2.70 -11.66
C GLY A 74 23.26 -2.00 -11.76
N ARG A 75 22.19 -2.76 -11.99
CA ARG A 75 20.83 -2.23 -12.06
C ARG A 75 19.93 -2.96 -11.07
N LEU A 76 19.15 -2.20 -10.33
CA LEU A 76 18.13 -2.77 -9.46
C LEU A 76 16.93 -3.24 -10.30
N LYS A 77 16.54 -4.49 -10.10
CA LYS A 77 15.40 -5.11 -10.76
C LYS A 77 14.34 -5.51 -9.74
N LEU A 78 13.09 -5.40 -10.15
CA LEU A 78 11.92 -5.98 -9.48
C LEU A 78 11.39 -7.11 -10.34
N ALA A 79 11.19 -8.29 -9.77
CA ALA A 79 10.75 -9.46 -10.50
C ALA A 79 9.64 -10.21 -9.75
N ALA A 80 8.70 -10.79 -10.48
CA ALA A 80 7.67 -11.68 -9.96
C ALA A 80 7.43 -12.86 -10.91
N VAL A 81 6.93 -13.97 -10.37
CA VAL A 81 6.51 -15.11 -11.21
C VAL A 81 5.28 -14.73 -12.03
N SER A 82 5.29 -15.05 -13.33
CA SER A 82 4.17 -14.80 -14.24
C SER A 82 3.02 -15.77 -13.98
N PRO A 83 1.83 -15.31 -13.53
CA PRO A 83 0.65 -16.16 -13.40
C PRO A 83 0.20 -16.79 -14.73
N VAL A 84 0.32 -16.05 -15.84
CA VAL A 84 0.03 -16.57 -17.20
C VAL A 84 1.01 -17.69 -17.56
N GLY A 85 2.28 -17.48 -17.26
CA GLY A 85 3.29 -18.52 -17.47
C GLY A 85 3.00 -19.78 -16.64
N PHE A 86 2.58 -19.62 -15.40
CA PHE A 86 2.19 -20.73 -14.53
C PHE A 86 0.93 -21.46 -15.06
N ALA A 87 -0.11 -20.72 -15.47
CA ALA A 87 -1.34 -21.29 -16.04
C ALA A 87 -1.03 -22.12 -17.30
N ARG A 88 -0.17 -21.61 -18.18
CA ARG A 88 0.28 -22.36 -19.37
C ARG A 88 1.00 -23.66 -19.02
N ALA A 89 1.84 -23.63 -17.98
CA ALA A 89 2.53 -24.83 -17.51
C ALA A 89 1.57 -25.87 -16.92
N LEU A 90 0.43 -25.47 -16.38
CA LEU A 90 -0.63 -26.39 -15.93
C LEU A 90 -1.35 -27.06 -17.10
N GLY A 91 -1.31 -26.49 -18.31
CA GLY A 91 -1.89 -27.06 -19.51
C GLY A 91 -3.40 -27.26 -19.50
N ARG A 92 -4.14 -26.48 -18.71
CA ARG A 92 -5.59 -26.60 -18.56
C ARG A 92 -6.32 -25.46 -19.26
N PRO A 93 -7.40 -25.76 -19.99
CA PRO A 93 -8.24 -24.72 -20.59
C PRO A 93 -8.98 -23.91 -19.52
N GLY A 94 -9.26 -22.65 -19.84
CA GLY A 94 -10.07 -21.77 -18.98
C GLY A 94 -9.30 -21.05 -17.88
N LEU A 95 -7.98 -21.27 -17.76
CA LEU A 95 -7.14 -20.57 -16.77
C LEU A 95 -6.60 -19.21 -17.25
N ASP A 96 -6.78 -18.89 -18.54
CA ASP A 96 -6.17 -17.68 -19.11
C ASP A 96 -6.73 -16.39 -18.49
N ALA A 97 -8.06 -16.29 -18.36
CA ALA A 97 -8.68 -15.07 -17.84
C ALA A 97 -8.25 -14.73 -16.39
N PRO A 98 -8.34 -15.65 -15.40
CA PRO A 98 -7.87 -15.39 -14.05
C PRO A 98 -6.35 -15.16 -13.99
N ALA A 99 -5.57 -15.88 -14.78
CA ALA A 99 -4.11 -15.70 -14.83
C ALA A 99 -3.73 -14.33 -15.41
N VAL A 100 -4.40 -13.87 -16.47
CA VAL A 100 -4.20 -12.53 -17.05
C VAL A 100 -4.58 -11.45 -16.07
N ALA A 101 -5.69 -11.59 -15.35
CA ALA A 101 -6.08 -10.62 -14.33
C ALA A 101 -5.03 -10.50 -13.22
N ALA A 102 -4.48 -11.64 -12.76
CA ALA A 102 -3.40 -11.66 -11.77
C ALA A 102 -2.09 -11.07 -12.32
N GLU A 103 -1.74 -11.37 -13.57
CA GLU A 103 -0.56 -10.81 -14.21
C GLU A 103 -0.67 -9.30 -14.40
N ASN A 104 -1.84 -8.79 -14.79
CA ASN A 104 -2.10 -7.36 -14.89
C ASN A 104 -1.94 -6.65 -13.55
N PHE A 105 -2.47 -7.24 -12.47
CA PHE A 105 -2.29 -6.72 -11.12
C PHE A 105 -0.79 -6.61 -10.75
N LEU A 106 0.00 -7.66 -11.00
CA LEU A 106 1.43 -7.64 -10.72
C LEU A 106 2.18 -6.64 -11.60
N ASN A 107 1.86 -6.56 -12.89
CA ASN A 107 2.44 -5.59 -13.81
C ASN A 107 2.20 -4.16 -13.34
N GLU A 108 0.97 -3.82 -12.97
CA GLU A 108 0.63 -2.48 -12.47
C GLU A 108 1.39 -2.12 -11.21
N ILE A 109 1.57 -3.08 -10.28
CA ILE A 109 2.34 -2.86 -9.05
C ILE A 109 3.82 -2.66 -9.38
N LEU A 110 4.39 -3.51 -10.23
CA LEU A 110 5.79 -3.39 -10.63
C LEU A 110 6.04 -2.10 -11.40
N ASP A 111 5.14 -1.70 -12.31
CA ASP A 111 5.25 -0.46 -13.09
C ASP A 111 5.16 0.78 -12.18
N GLU A 112 4.27 0.77 -11.19
CA GLU A 112 4.14 1.87 -10.25
C GLU A 112 5.33 1.93 -9.28
N ALA A 113 5.73 0.77 -8.75
CA ALA A 113 6.85 0.69 -7.81
C ALA A 113 8.19 1.01 -8.47
N ALA A 114 8.37 0.68 -9.74
CA ALA A 114 9.62 0.98 -10.46
C ALA A 114 9.82 2.47 -10.77
N ARG A 115 8.76 3.30 -10.66
CA ARG A 115 8.87 4.74 -10.90
C ARG A 115 9.54 5.44 -9.73
N PRO A 116 10.41 6.43 -9.99
CA PRO A 116 10.98 7.27 -8.95
C PRO A 116 9.88 7.86 -8.05
N LEU A 117 10.16 7.93 -6.77
CA LEU A 117 9.32 8.68 -5.83
C LEU A 117 9.46 10.17 -6.17
N THR A 118 8.62 10.68 -7.08
CA THR A 118 8.47 12.12 -7.21
C THR A 118 7.89 12.62 -5.90
N LEU A 119 8.72 13.26 -5.09
CA LEU A 119 8.22 14.18 -4.08
C LEU A 119 7.35 15.16 -4.85
N ALA A 120 6.07 15.20 -4.57
CA ALA A 120 5.23 16.28 -4.99
C ALA A 120 5.90 17.53 -4.41
N ALA A 121 6.64 18.25 -5.24
CA ALA A 121 7.10 19.57 -4.93
C ALA A 121 5.82 20.37 -4.72
N GLY A 122 5.46 20.58 -3.46
CA GLY A 122 4.48 21.56 -3.07
C GLY A 122 5.01 22.89 -3.54
N GLY A 123 4.66 23.24 -4.75
CA GLY A 123 4.90 24.57 -5.29
C GLY A 123 3.98 25.53 -4.58
N HIS A 124 4.40 26.03 -3.42
CA HIS A 124 4.04 27.36 -3.05
C HIS A 124 4.83 28.28 -3.95
N ALA A 125 4.26 28.60 -5.09
CA ALA A 125 4.61 29.80 -5.81
C ALA A 125 4.15 30.95 -4.91
N GLU A 126 5.05 31.44 -4.08
CA GLU A 126 4.95 32.81 -3.57
C GLU A 126 5.10 33.76 -4.77
N SER A 127 3.96 34.13 -5.32
CA SER A 127 3.89 35.35 -6.15
C SER A 127 4.15 36.53 -5.24
N GLY A 128 5.41 36.93 -5.16
CA GLY A 128 5.75 38.24 -4.68
C GLY A 128 5.18 39.26 -5.64
N ILE A 129 4.16 39.99 -5.21
CA ILE A 129 3.78 41.27 -5.82
C ILE A 129 3.92 42.30 -4.73
N GLY A 130 4.74 43.27 -5.11
CA GLY A 130 5.32 44.34 -4.38
C GLY A 130 4.39 45.18 -3.53
N ALA A 131 5.09 45.84 -2.65
CA ALA A 131 4.68 46.90 -1.75
C ALA A 131 3.91 48.02 -2.43
N THR A 132 2.91 48.52 -1.74
CA THR A 132 2.68 49.93 -1.57
C THR A 132 2.10 50.20 -0.19
N GLU A 133 2.85 50.97 0.58
CA GLU A 133 2.38 51.68 1.78
C GLU A 133 1.22 52.61 1.36
N ASP A 134 0.16 52.64 2.11
CA ASP A 134 -0.30 53.90 2.73
C ASP A 134 -1.51 53.66 3.67
N GLN A 135 -1.34 54.25 4.81
CA GLN A 135 -2.30 54.99 5.68
C GLN A 135 -3.44 54.30 6.43
N MET A 136 -3.21 54.40 7.72
CA MET A 136 -4.03 55.09 8.73
C MET A 136 -5.40 54.53 9.14
N ASN A 137 -5.36 54.05 10.38
CA ASN A 137 -6.11 54.66 11.52
C ASN A 137 -7.55 54.19 11.79
N MET A 138 -7.75 53.99 13.05
CA MET A 138 -8.93 54.07 13.90
C MET A 138 -9.63 52.81 14.39
N ARG A 139 -9.32 52.54 15.64
CA ARG A 139 -10.24 52.40 16.80
C ARG A 139 -11.44 51.46 16.67
N GLY A 140 -11.52 50.56 17.62
CA GLY A 140 -12.77 49.92 18.01
C GLY A 140 -12.56 48.72 18.94
N THR A 141 -12.39 49.02 20.20
CA THR A 141 -12.66 48.16 21.35
C THR A 141 -13.96 47.38 21.18
N VAL A 142 -14.01 46.14 21.55
CA VAL A 142 -14.87 45.58 22.60
C VAL A 142 -14.54 44.09 22.75
N GLY A 143 -14.20 43.71 23.95
CA GLY A 143 -13.97 42.33 24.37
C GLY A 143 -15.28 41.57 24.55
N GLN A 144 -15.17 40.28 24.36
CA GLN A 144 -16.02 39.33 25.08
C GLN A 144 -15.22 38.06 25.39
N ARG A 145 -14.96 38.00 26.64
CA ARG A 145 -14.45 36.87 27.41
C ARG A 145 -15.62 35.92 27.60
N ILE A 146 -15.52 34.68 27.20
CA ILE A 146 -16.48 33.65 27.61
C ILE A 146 -15.70 32.60 28.37
N ASP A 147 -16.09 32.48 29.63
CA ASP A 147 -15.53 31.58 30.63
C ASP A 147 -15.86 30.11 30.37
N ASN A 148 -14.88 29.35 30.69
CA ASN A 148 -14.87 27.91 30.82
C ASN A 148 -15.49 27.49 32.16
N ARG A 149 -16.57 26.71 32.12
CA ARG A 149 -17.07 25.83 33.22
C ARG A 149 -17.98 24.79 32.54
N GLY A 150 -17.65 23.53 32.49
CA GLY A 150 -17.60 22.62 33.60
C GLY A 150 -18.88 21.78 33.62
N SER A 151 -18.81 20.52 33.24
CA SER A 151 -19.75 19.44 33.68
C SER A 151 -19.03 18.12 33.36
N LYS A 152 -18.56 17.50 34.31
CA LYS A 152 -19.03 16.56 35.33
C LYS A 152 -19.26 15.15 34.78
N VAL A 153 -18.36 14.33 35.20
CA VAL A 153 -18.28 12.89 35.13
C VAL A 153 -19.51 12.27 35.82
N GLU A 154 -20.13 11.30 35.20
CA GLU A 154 -20.94 10.31 35.92
C GLU A 154 -20.45 8.90 35.60
N GLU A 155 -19.83 8.38 36.60
CA GLU A 155 -19.47 6.99 36.85
C GLU A 155 -20.75 6.21 37.17
N LEU A 156 -20.99 5.14 36.46
CA LEU A 156 -21.95 4.12 36.90
C LEU A 156 -21.27 2.76 36.88
N ALA A 157 -20.83 2.41 38.07
CA ALA A 157 -20.55 1.05 38.47
C ALA A 157 -21.88 0.27 38.54
N GLY A 158 -21.87 -0.94 37.99
CA GLY A 158 -22.98 -1.89 38.07
C GLY A 158 -22.43 -3.31 38.12
N THR A 159 -22.14 -3.73 39.31
CA THR A 159 -21.93 -5.11 39.73
C THR A 159 -23.17 -5.95 39.47
N GLY A 160 -22.96 -7.17 38.96
CA GLY A 160 -24.03 -8.15 38.79
C GLY A 160 -23.44 -9.55 38.68
N GLU A 161 -23.12 -10.09 39.83
CA GLU A 161 -22.79 -11.49 40.12
C GLU A 161 -24.09 -12.36 40.09
N GLN A 162 -23.95 -13.59 39.69
CA GLN A 162 -24.65 -14.85 40.09
C GLN A 162 -24.91 -15.71 38.86
N ASP A 163 -24.48 -16.87 38.82
CA ASP A 163 -24.44 -18.08 39.63
C ASP A 163 -25.27 -19.20 38.94
N SER A 164 -24.66 -20.35 38.94
CA SER A 164 -25.26 -21.69 39.06
C SER A 164 -25.81 -22.48 37.87
N ARG A 165 -25.13 -23.62 37.69
CA ARG A 165 -25.64 -25.04 37.58
C ARG A 165 -26.37 -25.37 36.28
N GLY A 166 -25.99 -26.39 35.62
CA GLY A 166 -26.01 -27.80 35.89
C GLY A 166 -26.53 -28.52 34.67
N GLY A 167 -25.97 -29.65 34.35
CA GLY A 167 -26.48 -30.61 33.38
C GLY A 167 -25.36 -31.26 32.58
#